data_36153e210b2909b4b4a115c1fac950f3
#
_entry.id   36153e210b2909b4b4a115c1fac950f3
#
_cell.length_a   1.000
_cell.length_b   1.000
_cell.length_c   1.000
_cell.angle_alpha   90.00
_cell.angle_beta   90.00
_cell.angle_gamma   90.00
#
_symmetry.space_group_name_H-M   'P 1'
#
loop_
_entity.id
_entity.type
_entity.pdbx_description
1 polymer ?
#
loop_
_entity_poly.entity_id
_entity_poly.type
_entity_poly.pdbx_seq_one_letter_code
_entity_poly.pdbx_strand_id
1 'polypeptide(L)'
;SVFYTSAMATADFLKRQEGKKAYVVGEGALIHELYKAGFTITDVNPDFVIVGETRSFNWEMMHKAAYFVANGARFIATNPDTHGRGFYPACGALCAGIEKISGRKPFVVGKPSPWIIRAALNTMQAHSEETVIVGDNLRTDILAGFQAGLETILVLSGVSQLDDIDTMPFRPSWIYPSVDEIDVI
;
A
#
# COMPACT_ATOMS: atom_id res chain seq x y z
N SER A 1 -15.61 -1.20 -15.02
CA SER A 1 -14.75 -0.76 -13.90
C SER A 1 -13.78 -1.88 -13.55
N VAL A 2 -12.54 -1.55 -13.25
CA VAL A 2 -11.49 -2.49 -12.83
C VAL A 2 -11.16 -2.19 -11.36
N PHE A 3 -11.12 -3.22 -10.53
CA PHE A 3 -10.61 -3.11 -9.17
C PHE A 3 -9.16 -3.56 -9.15
N TYR A 4 -8.26 -2.71 -8.61
CA TYR A 4 -6.86 -3.06 -8.39
C TYR A 4 -6.47 -2.69 -6.97
N THR A 5 -6.33 -3.69 -6.13
CA THR A 5 -6.15 -3.52 -4.68
C THR A 5 -4.68 -3.56 -4.27
N SER A 6 -4.36 -3.10 -3.06
CA SER A 6 -3.01 -3.22 -2.48
C SER A 6 -2.57 -4.69 -2.35
N ALA A 7 -3.49 -5.62 -2.12
CA ALA A 7 -3.21 -7.06 -2.11
C ALA A 7 -2.76 -7.57 -3.48
N MET A 8 -3.48 -7.19 -4.55
CA MET A 8 -3.11 -7.51 -5.94
C MET A 8 -1.76 -6.90 -6.31
N ALA A 9 -1.56 -5.61 -5.99
CA ALA A 9 -0.30 -4.92 -6.23
C ALA A 9 0.88 -5.59 -5.53
N THR A 10 0.67 -6.05 -4.29
CA THR A 10 1.68 -6.77 -3.50
C THR A 10 2.02 -8.11 -4.14
N ALA A 11 1.01 -8.87 -4.54
CA ALA A 11 1.24 -10.15 -5.23
C ALA A 11 1.97 -9.96 -6.57
N ASP A 12 1.60 -8.96 -7.37
CA ASP A 12 2.24 -8.64 -8.65
C ASP A 12 3.69 -8.15 -8.47
N PHE A 13 3.96 -7.35 -7.45
CA PHE A 13 5.32 -6.97 -7.07
C PHE A 13 6.18 -8.18 -6.75
N LEU A 14 5.66 -9.08 -5.93
CA LEU A 14 6.37 -10.25 -5.43
C LEU A 14 6.57 -11.34 -6.49
N LYS A 15 5.68 -11.44 -7.51
CA LYS A 15 5.89 -12.36 -8.65
C LYS A 15 7.23 -12.15 -9.33
N ARG A 16 7.73 -10.92 -9.34
CA ARG A 16 8.99 -10.51 -9.99
C ARG A 16 10.22 -10.71 -9.10
N GLN A 17 10.03 -11.14 -7.85
CA GLN A 17 11.09 -11.35 -6.88
C GLN A 17 11.49 -12.82 -6.79
N GLU A 18 12.73 -13.07 -6.40
CA GLU A 18 13.20 -14.40 -6.03
C GLU A 18 12.63 -14.81 -4.67
N GLY A 19 12.38 -16.12 -4.50
CA GLY A 19 11.76 -16.70 -3.32
C GLY A 19 10.23 -16.74 -3.42
N LYS A 20 9.63 -17.78 -2.84
CA LYS A 20 8.18 -18.05 -2.91
C LYS A 20 7.57 -18.47 -1.58
N LYS A 21 8.30 -18.32 -0.48
CA LYS A 21 7.82 -18.59 0.87
C LYS A 21 7.52 -17.30 1.60
N ALA A 22 6.35 -17.18 2.18
CA ALA A 22 5.93 -15.98 2.88
C ALA A 22 5.32 -16.29 4.25
N TYR A 23 5.73 -15.54 5.26
CA TYR A 23 4.98 -15.38 6.49
C TYR A 23 4.06 -14.16 6.33
N VAL A 24 2.76 -14.35 6.54
CA VAL A 24 1.77 -13.33 6.26
C VAL A 24 1.04 -12.93 7.55
N VAL A 25 1.06 -11.64 7.83
CA VAL A 25 0.20 -10.96 8.80
C VAL A 25 -0.83 -10.19 8.00
N GLY A 26 -2.04 -10.74 7.82
CA GLY A 26 -3.05 -10.14 6.95
C GLY A 26 -4.31 -10.99 6.83
N GLU A 27 -5.30 -10.46 6.12
CA GLU A 27 -6.59 -11.11 5.91
C GLU A 27 -6.63 -11.97 4.64
N GLY A 28 -7.70 -12.75 4.50
CA GLY A 28 -7.86 -13.75 3.44
C GLY A 28 -7.67 -13.22 2.02
N ALA A 29 -8.03 -11.97 1.74
CA ALA A 29 -7.85 -11.38 0.42
C ALA A 29 -6.36 -11.29 0.02
N LEU A 30 -5.48 -10.87 0.93
CA LEU A 30 -4.04 -10.84 0.69
C LEU A 30 -3.48 -12.25 0.49
N ILE A 31 -3.86 -13.17 1.37
CA ILE A 31 -3.44 -14.58 1.30
C ILE A 31 -3.86 -15.21 -0.03
N HIS A 32 -5.09 -14.94 -0.48
CA HIS A 32 -5.62 -15.45 -1.74
C HIS A 32 -4.80 -14.96 -2.95
N GLU A 33 -4.48 -13.67 -3.03
CA GLU A 33 -3.68 -13.11 -4.12
C GLU A 33 -2.24 -13.66 -4.11
N LEU A 34 -1.67 -13.90 -2.93
CA LEU A 34 -0.35 -14.54 -2.81
C LEU A 34 -0.37 -15.99 -3.29
N TYR A 35 -1.40 -16.77 -2.95
CA TYR A 35 -1.55 -18.15 -3.49
C TYR A 35 -1.68 -18.14 -5.02
N LYS A 36 -2.47 -17.24 -5.59
CA LYS A 36 -2.58 -17.08 -7.05
C LYS A 36 -1.24 -16.70 -7.70
N ALA A 37 -0.39 -15.99 -6.95
CA ALA A 37 0.96 -15.62 -7.37
C ALA A 37 2.00 -16.74 -7.20
N GLY A 38 1.60 -17.93 -6.70
CA GLY A 38 2.45 -19.10 -6.51
C GLY A 38 3.26 -19.09 -5.21
N PHE A 39 2.82 -18.33 -4.20
CA PHE A 39 3.46 -18.30 -2.89
C PHE A 39 2.98 -19.43 -1.99
N THR A 40 3.91 -19.98 -1.22
CA THR A 40 3.61 -20.87 -0.09
C THR A 40 3.60 -20.04 1.19
N ILE A 41 2.47 -20.05 1.90
CA ILE A 41 2.37 -19.39 3.21
C ILE A 41 2.89 -20.36 4.27
N THR A 42 3.89 -19.91 5.02
CA THR A 42 4.61 -20.76 5.98
C THR A 42 5.27 -19.95 7.08
N ASP A 43 5.47 -20.56 8.23
CA ASP A 43 6.32 -20.06 9.33
C ASP A 43 7.68 -20.80 9.42
N VAL A 44 8.07 -21.50 8.35
CA VAL A 44 9.34 -22.21 8.26
C VAL A 44 10.23 -21.55 7.21
N ASN A 45 11.23 -20.80 7.66
CA ASN A 45 12.22 -20.11 6.81
C ASN A 45 11.57 -19.35 5.64
N PRO A 46 10.69 -18.37 5.91
CA PRO A 46 10.07 -17.57 4.86
C PRO A 46 11.10 -16.64 4.18
N ASP A 47 10.96 -16.45 2.88
CA ASP A 47 11.73 -15.48 2.09
C ASP A 47 11.23 -14.05 2.36
N PHE A 48 9.94 -13.92 2.72
CA PHE A 48 9.25 -12.66 2.95
C PHE A 48 8.43 -12.69 4.23
N VAL A 49 8.39 -11.56 4.90
CA VAL A 49 7.33 -11.21 5.86
C VAL A 49 6.47 -10.15 5.19
N ILE A 50 5.19 -10.45 5.01
CA ILE A 50 4.23 -9.58 4.33
C ILE A 50 3.16 -9.17 5.32
N VAL A 51 3.03 -7.86 5.54
CA VAL A 51 2.06 -7.30 6.47
C VAL A 51 1.01 -6.52 5.70
N GLY A 52 -0.24 -6.88 5.93
CA GLY A 52 -1.43 -6.16 5.54
C GLY A 52 -2.27 -5.81 6.76
N GLU A 53 -3.44 -5.24 6.52
CA GLU A 53 -4.39 -4.94 7.58
C GLU A 53 -5.02 -6.23 8.11
N THR A 54 -5.13 -6.35 9.43
CA THR A 54 -5.83 -7.45 10.10
C THR A 54 -6.29 -7.04 11.49
N ARG A 55 -7.43 -7.57 11.92
CA ARG A 55 -7.96 -7.39 13.28
C ARG A 55 -7.50 -8.46 14.26
N SER A 56 -6.87 -9.52 13.77
CA SER A 56 -6.41 -10.65 14.59
C SER A 56 -4.93 -10.56 15.01
N PHE A 57 -4.28 -9.39 14.79
CA PHE A 57 -2.88 -9.19 15.16
C PHE A 57 -2.66 -9.42 16.66
N ASN A 58 -1.65 -10.19 16.97
CA ASN A 58 -1.34 -10.57 18.35
C ASN A 58 0.17 -10.65 18.59
N TRP A 59 0.55 -10.89 19.87
CA TRP A 59 1.94 -10.92 20.29
C TRP A 59 2.76 -11.99 19.54
N GLU A 60 2.19 -13.17 19.32
CA GLU A 60 2.88 -14.27 18.64
C GLU A 60 3.16 -13.93 17.16
N MET A 61 2.20 -13.31 16.48
CA MET A 61 2.38 -12.83 15.10
C MET A 61 3.49 -11.77 15.02
N MET A 62 3.50 -10.82 15.97
CA MET A 62 4.53 -9.78 16.03
C MET A 62 5.91 -10.39 16.27
N HIS A 63 6.01 -11.31 17.24
CA HIS A 63 7.25 -12.02 17.55
C HIS A 63 7.81 -12.76 16.33
N LYS A 64 7.01 -13.62 15.69
CA LYS A 64 7.43 -14.38 14.50
C LYS A 64 7.83 -13.47 13.37
N ALA A 65 7.02 -12.48 13.04
CA ALA A 65 7.32 -11.52 11.98
C ALA A 65 8.66 -10.81 12.22
N ALA A 66 8.86 -10.27 13.41
CA ALA A 66 10.11 -9.59 13.77
C ALA A 66 11.32 -10.52 13.77
N TYR A 67 11.17 -11.75 14.26
CA TYR A 67 12.21 -12.77 14.21
C TYR A 67 12.64 -13.09 12.77
N PHE A 68 11.68 -13.36 11.87
CA PHE A 68 12.00 -13.68 10.48
C PHE A 68 12.66 -12.49 9.77
N VAL A 69 12.17 -11.26 9.98
CA VAL A 69 12.77 -10.05 9.42
C VAL A 69 14.20 -9.86 9.92
N ALA A 70 14.44 -10.03 11.21
CA ALA A 70 15.79 -9.92 11.80
C ALA A 70 16.74 -10.96 11.22
N ASN A 71 16.24 -12.16 10.87
CA ASN A 71 17.00 -13.26 10.29
C ASN A 71 17.05 -13.27 8.75
N GLY A 72 16.67 -12.17 8.09
CA GLY A 72 16.94 -11.96 6.67
C GLY A 72 15.72 -12.05 5.75
N ALA A 73 14.55 -12.40 6.23
CA ALA A 73 13.33 -12.31 5.43
C ALA A 73 13.07 -10.86 5.00
N ARG A 74 12.68 -10.63 3.75
CA ARG A 74 12.37 -9.31 3.21
C ARG A 74 11.04 -8.82 3.76
N PHE A 75 11.05 -7.61 4.31
CA PHE A 75 9.91 -7.02 4.99
C PHE A 75 9.08 -6.17 4.05
N ILE A 76 7.82 -6.54 3.84
CA ILE A 76 6.89 -5.92 2.88
C ILE A 76 5.63 -5.46 3.63
N ALA A 77 5.17 -4.25 3.32
CA ALA A 77 3.91 -3.69 3.79
C ALA A 77 2.97 -3.38 2.61
N THR A 78 1.69 -3.71 2.75
CA THR A 78 0.69 -3.41 1.71
C THR A 78 0.36 -1.92 1.61
N ASN A 79 0.47 -1.17 2.72
CA ASN A 79 0.28 0.28 2.80
C ASN A 79 0.96 0.85 4.05
N PRO A 80 1.17 2.17 4.16
CA PRO A 80 1.83 2.81 5.28
C PRO A 80 0.85 3.33 6.35
N ASP A 81 -0.46 3.17 6.17
CA ASP A 81 -1.47 3.80 7.01
C ASP A 81 -1.35 3.33 8.46
N THR A 82 -1.30 4.27 9.40
CA THR A 82 -1.16 3.96 10.82
C THR A 82 -2.49 3.65 11.49
N HIS A 83 -3.58 4.22 10.99
CA HIS A 83 -4.92 3.93 11.48
C HIS A 83 -5.96 4.08 10.35
N GLY A 84 -7.06 3.35 10.47
CA GLY A 84 -8.28 3.51 9.70
C GLY A 84 -9.32 4.38 10.41
N ARG A 85 -10.56 4.37 9.92
CA ARG A 85 -11.67 5.05 10.57
C ARG A 85 -11.82 4.57 12.02
N GLY A 86 -12.10 5.51 12.94
CA GLY A 86 -12.25 5.18 14.38
C GLY A 86 -10.93 4.81 15.08
N PHE A 87 -9.79 5.21 14.54
CA PHE A 87 -8.46 4.95 15.09
C PHE A 87 -8.12 3.45 15.24
N TYR A 88 -8.75 2.57 14.48
CA TYR A 88 -8.32 1.17 14.42
C TYR A 88 -6.91 1.09 13.80
N PRO A 89 -5.98 0.33 14.45
CA PRO A 89 -4.65 0.14 13.90
C PRO A 89 -4.69 -0.43 12.47
N ALA A 90 -3.97 0.22 11.57
CA ALA A 90 -3.82 -0.23 10.18
C ALA A 90 -2.43 -0.81 9.93
N CYS A 91 -2.13 -1.22 8.71
CA CYS A 91 -0.91 -1.94 8.33
C CYS A 91 0.37 -1.27 8.84
N GLY A 92 0.50 0.06 8.71
CA GLY A 92 1.68 0.80 9.15
C GLY A 92 1.91 0.74 10.67
N ALA A 93 0.83 0.74 11.48
CA ALA A 93 0.95 0.58 12.93
C ALA A 93 1.44 -0.84 13.30
N LEU A 94 0.97 -1.88 12.60
CA LEU A 94 1.43 -3.25 12.81
C LEU A 94 2.91 -3.39 12.42
N CYS A 95 3.31 -2.76 11.31
CA CYS A 95 4.70 -2.71 10.85
C CYS A 95 5.61 -2.00 11.85
N ALA A 96 5.16 -0.94 12.52
CA ALA A 96 5.97 -0.17 13.46
C ALA A 96 6.49 -1.03 14.63
N GLY A 97 5.67 -1.92 15.17
CA GLY A 97 6.10 -2.87 16.21
C GLY A 97 7.17 -3.83 15.70
N ILE A 98 6.97 -4.41 14.52
CA ILE A 98 7.91 -5.32 13.87
C ILE A 98 9.23 -4.59 13.54
N GLU A 99 9.16 -3.37 12.99
CA GLU A 99 10.32 -2.52 12.69
C GLU A 99 11.13 -2.23 13.96
N LYS A 100 10.46 -1.86 15.05
CA LYS A 100 11.13 -1.52 16.30
C LYS A 100 11.93 -2.69 16.88
N ILE A 101 11.42 -3.92 16.75
CA ILE A 101 12.07 -5.12 17.24
C ILE A 101 13.19 -5.58 16.28
N SER A 102 12.90 -5.64 14.99
CA SER A 102 13.83 -6.18 13.98
C SER A 102 14.92 -5.19 13.54
N GLY A 103 14.72 -3.89 13.76
CA GLY A 103 15.59 -2.82 13.27
C GLY A 103 15.49 -2.57 11.76
N ARG A 104 14.52 -3.16 11.06
CA ARG A 104 14.37 -3.05 9.60
C ARG A 104 13.02 -2.48 9.23
N LYS A 105 13.02 -1.50 8.31
CA LYS A 105 11.81 -0.89 7.76
C LYS A 105 11.19 -1.74 6.66
N PRO A 106 9.85 -1.76 6.54
CA PRO A 106 9.20 -2.44 5.43
C PRO A 106 9.37 -1.66 4.11
N PHE A 107 9.42 -2.41 3.02
CA PHE A 107 9.16 -1.84 1.70
C PHE A 107 7.65 -1.76 1.50
N VAL A 108 7.14 -0.54 1.28
CA VAL A 108 5.70 -0.29 1.08
C VAL A 108 5.37 -0.42 -0.41
N VAL A 109 4.43 -1.30 -0.75
CA VAL A 109 4.01 -1.54 -2.14
C VAL A 109 2.85 -0.63 -2.53
N GLY A 110 1.88 -0.42 -1.64
CA GLY A 110 0.73 0.45 -1.87
C GLY A 110 1.10 1.94 -1.88
N LYS A 111 0.12 2.80 -2.13
CA LYS A 111 0.30 4.26 -2.07
C LYS A 111 0.99 4.67 -0.76
N PRO A 112 1.95 5.60 -0.77
CA PRO A 112 2.33 6.49 -1.88
C PRO A 112 3.34 5.90 -2.88
N SER A 113 3.67 4.62 -2.81
CA SER A 113 4.58 4.02 -3.79
C SER A 113 4.01 4.15 -5.21
N PRO A 114 4.78 4.68 -6.17
CA PRO A 114 4.32 4.78 -7.56
C PRO A 114 4.16 3.41 -8.22
N TRP A 115 4.65 2.36 -7.59
CA TRP A 115 4.52 1.00 -8.09
C TRP A 115 3.07 0.60 -8.31
N ILE A 116 2.19 0.84 -7.31
CA ILE A 116 0.77 0.44 -7.41
C ILE A 116 0.08 1.15 -8.57
N ILE A 117 0.39 2.43 -8.81
CA ILE A 117 -0.20 3.21 -9.90
C ILE A 117 0.26 2.65 -11.25
N ARG A 118 1.57 2.43 -11.41
CA ARG A 118 2.13 1.87 -12.65
C ARG A 118 1.63 0.46 -12.94
N ALA A 119 1.48 -0.37 -11.91
CA ALA A 119 0.93 -1.70 -12.04
C ALA A 119 -0.56 -1.67 -12.42
N ALA A 120 -1.33 -0.76 -11.85
CA ALA A 120 -2.73 -0.54 -12.22
C ALA A 120 -2.86 -0.07 -13.69
N LEU A 121 -2.05 0.90 -14.13
CA LEU A 121 -2.01 1.36 -15.53
C LEU A 121 -1.72 0.20 -16.50
N ASN A 122 -0.72 -0.62 -16.18
CA ASN A 122 -0.38 -1.79 -16.99
C ASN A 122 -1.55 -2.80 -17.07
N THR A 123 -2.26 -3.01 -15.96
CA THR A 123 -3.42 -3.91 -15.91
C THR A 123 -4.60 -3.37 -16.75
N MET A 124 -4.77 -2.06 -16.77
CA MET A 124 -5.81 -1.37 -17.54
C MET A 124 -5.41 -1.11 -18.98
N GLN A 125 -4.15 -1.36 -19.36
CA GLN A 125 -3.57 -1.00 -20.64
C GLN A 125 -3.71 0.52 -20.94
N ALA A 126 -3.60 1.34 -19.90
CA ALA A 126 -3.73 2.79 -19.96
C ALA A 126 -2.35 3.48 -19.90
N HIS A 127 -2.25 4.65 -20.51
CA HIS A 127 -1.05 5.47 -20.51
C HIS A 127 -1.16 6.60 -19.47
N SER A 128 -0.02 6.99 -18.88
CA SER A 128 0.03 8.05 -17.87
C SER A 128 -0.49 9.40 -18.41
N GLU A 129 -0.28 9.68 -19.68
CA GLU A 129 -0.69 10.92 -20.33
C GLU A 129 -2.22 11.04 -20.53
N GLU A 130 -2.93 9.90 -20.45
CA GLU A 130 -4.38 9.81 -20.62
C GLU A 130 -5.10 9.46 -19.31
N THR A 131 -4.37 9.48 -18.19
CA THR A 131 -4.89 9.03 -16.91
C THR A 131 -4.70 10.09 -15.82
N VAL A 132 -5.76 10.32 -15.08
CA VAL A 132 -5.77 11.19 -13.91
C VAL A 132 -6.02 10.34 -12.67
N ILE A 133 -5.29 10.61 -11.61
CA ILE A 133 -5.60 10.02 -10.30
C ILE A 133 -6.48 10.97 -9.50
N VAL A 134 -7.58 10.46 -8.97
CA VAL A 134 -8.47 11.18 -8.06
C VAL A 134 -8.31 10.59 -6.67
N GLY A 135 -8.04 11.42 -5.67
CA GLY A 135 -7.90 10.96 -4.30
C GLY A 135 -8.11 12.07 -3.28
N ASP A 136 -8.30 11.68 -2.03
CA ASP A 136 -8.60 12.57 -0.92
C ASP A 136 -7.41 12.78 0.04
N ASN A 137 -6.30 12.10 -0.22
CA ASN A 137 -5.14 12.16 0.67
C ASN A 137 -3.88 12.60 -0.09
N LEU A 138 -3.36 13.80 0.27
CA LEU A 138 -2.14 14.37 -0.30
C LEU A 138 -0.92 13.45 -0.13
N ARG A 139 -0.80 12.78 1.02
CA ARG A 139 0.38 12.00 1.39
C ARG A 139 0.38 10.59 0.79
N THR A 140 -0.74 10.13 0.25
CA THR A 140 -0.85 8.81 -0.36
C THR A 140 -1.28 8.90 -1.82
N ASP A 141 -2.48 9.38 -2.12
CA ASP A 141 -3.05 9.39 -3.48
C ASP A 141 -2.32 10.36 -4.40
N ILE A 142 -2.25 11.63 -3.96
CA ILE A 142 -1.68 12.70 -4.78
C ILE A 142 -0.17 12.50 -4.93
N LEU A 143 0.51 12.12 -3.85
CA LEU A 143 1.94 11.81 -3.90
C LEU A 143 2.24 10.62 -4.83
N ALA A 144 1.42 9.55 -4.80
CA ALA A 144 1.61 8.40 -5.68
C ALA A 144 1.40 8.79 -7.15
N GLY A 145 0.38 9.58 -7.47
CA GLY A 145 0.13 10.09 -8.82
C GLY A 145 1.27 10.97 -9.31
N PHE A 146 1.68 11.95 -8.49
CA PHE A 146 2.82 12.83 -8.78
C PHE A 146 4.10 12.04 -9.08
N GLN A 147 4.44 11.07 -8.22
CA GLN A 147 5.63 10.22 -8.42
C GLN A 147 5.53 9.28 -9.62
N ALA A 148 4.32 8.91 -10.02
CA ALA A 148 4.08 8.09 -11.19
C ALA A 148 4.04 8.90 -12.50
N GLY A 149 4.05 10.23 -12.41
CA GLY A 149 3.99 11.14 -13.55
C GLY A 149 2.58 11.32 -14.13
N LEU A 150 1.55 11.23 -13.27
CA LEU A 150 0.15 11.46 -13.64
C LEU A 150 -0.30 12.86 -13.22
N GLU A 151 -1.29 13.37 -13.92
CA GLU A 151 -2.12 14.46 -13.41
C GLU A 151 -2.93 13.98 -12.19
N THR A 152 -3.18 14.91 -11.25
CA THR A 152 -3.79 14.55 -9.96
C THR A 152 -4.93 15.50 -9.60
N ILE A 153 -6.03 14.93 -9.12
CA ILE A 153 -7.18 15.66 -8.59
C ILE A 153 -7.30 15.36 -7.09
N LEU A 154 -7.15 16.40 -6.26
CA LEU A 154 -7.46 16.31 -4.85
C LEU A 154 -8.95 16.62 -4.64
N VAL A 155 -9.65 15.72 -3.92
CA VAL A 155 -11.02 15.99 -3.43
C VAL A 155 -10.99 16.23 -1.93
N LEU A 156 -11.66 17.31 -1.47
CA LEU A 156 -11.62 17.77 -0.09
C LEU A 156 -12.68 17.09 0.81
N SER A 157 -13.44 16.16 0.26
CA SER A 157 -14.48 15.40 1.00
C SER A 157 -13.94 14.29 1.91
N GLY A 158 -12.61 14.13 1.99
CA GLY A 158 -11.97 13.05 2.74
C GLY A 158 -10.94 13.50 3.77
N VAL A 159 -9.71 13.00 3.65
CA VAL A 159 -8.66 13.12 4.68
C VAL A 159 -7.99 14.49 4.68
N SER A 160 -7.55 14.99 3.53
CA SER A 160 -6.79 16.24 3.44
C SER A 160 -7.70 17.46 3.35
N GLN A 161 -7.25 18.55 3.97
CA GLN A 161 -7.88 19.84 3.93
C GLN A 161 -7.10 20.81 3.04
N LEU A 162 -7.70 21.95 2.67
CA LEU A 162 -7.08 22.93 1.78
C LEU A 162 -5.73 23.44 2.33
N ASP A 163 -5.66 23.69 3.64
CA ASP A 163 -4.47 24.21 4.31
C ASP A 163 -3.31 23.20 4.32
N ASP A 164 -3.60 21.89 4.18
CA ASP A 164 -2.55 20.86 4.12
C ASP A 164 -1.69 20.99 2.86
N ILE A 165 -2.23 21.57 1.79
CA ILE A 165 -1.54 21.73 0.51
C ILE A 165 -0.27 22.55 0.67
N ASP A 166 -0.31 23.59 1.50
CA ASP A 166 0.84 24.48 1.74
C ASP A 166 1.99 23.80 2.51
N THR A 167 1.70 22.67 3.15
CA THR A 167 2.71 21.86 3.85
C THR A 167 3.48 20.94 2.93
N MET A 168 3.05 20.77 1.67
CA MET A 168 3.62 19.82 0.73
C MET A 168 4.55 20.49 -0.28
N PRO A 169 5.65 19.84 -0.69
CA PRO A 169 6.56 20.36 -1.71
C PRO A 169 6.05 20.21 -3.16
N PHE A 170 4.84 19.67 -3.34
CA PHE A 170 4.17 19.49 -4.63
C PHE A 170 2.71 19.95 -4.51
N ARG A 171 2.06 20.14 -5.65
CA ARG A 171 0.65 20.57 -5.72
C ARG A 171 -0.15 19.56 -6.53
N PRO A 172 -1.44 19.31 -6.20
CA PRO A 172 -2.35 18.62 -7.11
C PRO A 172 -2.58 19.49 -8.37
N SER A 173 -2.87 18.85 -9.50
CA SER A 173 -3.19 19.56 -10.75
C SER A 173 -4.52 20.32 -10.65
N TRP A 174 -5.49 19.70 -9.96
CA TRP A 174 -6.81 20.30 -9.69
C TRP A 174 -7.29 19.97 -8.28
N ILE A 175 -8.19 20.81 -7.77
CA ILE A 175 -8.79 20.65 -6.45
C ILE A 175 -10.30 20.82 -6.60
N TYR A 176 -11.06 19.86 -6.06
CA TYR A 176 -12.52 19.88 -6.05
C TYR A 176 -13.04 19.62 -4.64
N PRO A 177 -14.24 20.13 -4.27
CA PRO A 177 -14.84 19.82 -2.98
C PRO A 177 -15.15 18.32 -2.82
N SER A 178 -15.65 17.69 -3.88
CA SER A 178 -16.00 16.25 -3.90
C SER A 178 -15.84 15.64 -5.29
N VAL A 179 -15.95 14.32 -5.38
CA VAL A 179 -15.91 13.58 -6.67
C VAL A 179 -17.08 13.97 -7.58
N ASP A 180 -18.25 14.28 -6.98
CA ASP A 180 -19.47 14.61 -7.74
C ASP A 180 -19.39 15.96 -8.46
N GLU A 181 -18.41 16.79 -8.10
CA GLU A 181 -18.19 18.10 -8.69
C GLU A 181 -17.10 18.12 -9.77
N ILE A 182 -16.52 16.96 -10.08
CA ILE A 182 -15.56 16.84 -11.17
C ILE A 182 -16.33 16.84 -12.48
N ASP A 183 -16.24 17.96 -13.20
CA ASP A 183 -16.72 18.02 -14.59
C ASP A 183 -15.88 17.06 -15.43
N VAL A 184 -16.55 16.12 -16.09
CA VAL A 184 -15.87 15.18 -17.00
C VAL A 184 -15.27 16.01 -18.14
N ILE A 185 -13.96 16.06 -18.16
CA ILE A 185 -13.17 16.76 -19.20
C ILE A 185 -13.14 15.90 -20.46
#